data_5024754800eb906eed3d437d62e8558b
#
_entry.id   5024754800eb906eed3d437d62e8558b
#
_cell.length_a   1.000
_cell.length_b   1.000
_cell.length_c   1.000
_cell.angle_alpha   90.00
_cell.angle_beta   90.00
_cell.angle_gamma   90.00
#
_symmetry.space_group_name_H-M   'P 1'
#
loop_
_entity.id
_entity.type
_entity.pdbx_description
1 polymer ?
#
loop_
_entity_poly.entity_id
_entity_poly.type
_entity_poly.pdbx_seq_one_letter_code
_entity_poly.pdbx_strand_id
1 'polypeptide(L)'
;LNESAFLDIRLIILLVVTLPMGFVTLLLTVRAWRSQQRVNAARSWESAPGTVIAARVEQVNIPVRVQTSTSTYRLATRYAPVVAYAYFVNGTYLQGERLRLGPRVLSSEAADARREITRYPVGSPVTVWYDPQNPADAVLERGGGAVWIEWLICGLMLALTVLAAVLIYG
;
A
#
# COMPACT_ATOMS: atom_id res chain seq x y z
N LEU A 1 -1.32 -38.18 33.38
CA LEU A 1 -1.01 -37.67 32.04
C LEU A 1 0.50 -37.64 31.91
N ASN A 2 1.06 -38.37 30.93
CA ASN A 2 2.52 -38.55 30.78
C ASN A 2 3.19 -37.20 30.40
N GLU A 3 4.32 -36.88 31.03
CA GLU A 3 5.13 -35.70 30.69
C GLU A 3 5.53 -35.66 29.21
N SER A 4 5.72 -36.81 28.59
CA SER A 4 5.98 -36.92 27.15
C SER A 4 4.83 -36.43 26.30
N ALA A 5 3.58 -36.69 26.65
CA ALA A 5 2.40 -36.23 25.92
C ALA A 5 2.24 -34.70 25.99
N PHE A 6 2.61 -34.06 27.10
CA PHE A 6 2.63 -32.59 27.23
C PHE A 6 3.73 -31.95 26.38
N LEU A 7 4.90 -32.56 26.29
CA LEU A 7 6.00 -32.12 25.44
C LEU A 7 5.63 -32.23 23.95
N ASP A 8 4.98 -33.32 23.56
CA ASP A 8 4.56 -33.54 22.18
C ASP A 8 3.47 -32.53 21.75
N ILE A 9 2.49 -32.23 22.62
CA ILE A 9 1.46 -31.23 22.35
C ILE A 9 2.06 -29.82 22.24
N ARG A 10 2.99 -29.44 23.11
CA ARG A 10 3.70 -28.14 23.05
C ARG A 10 4.51 -28.02 21.77
N LEU A 11 5.20 -29.05 21.36
CA LEU A 11 5.95 -29.11 20.09
C LEU A 11 5.03 -28.97 18.87
N ILE A 12 3.90 -29.64 18.86
CA ILE A 12 2.91 -29.56 17.77
C ILE A 12 2.33 -28.14 17.67
N ILE A 13 1.94 -27.55 18.79
CA ILE A 13 1.42 -26.17 18.82
C ILE A 13 2.50 -25.18 18.33
N LEU A 14 3.73 -25.36 18.78
CA LEU A 14 4.86 -24.56 18.32
C LEU A 14 5.01 -24.65 16.80
N LEU A 15 5.02 -25.85 16.26
CA LEU A 15 5.29 -26.11 14.85
C LEU A 15 4.12 -25.64 13.96
N VAL A 16 2.87 -25.87 14.39
CA VAL A 16 1.67 -25.55 13.61
C VAL A 16 1.28 -24.07 13.70
N VAL A 17 1.56 -23.40 14.82
CA VAL A 17 1.18 -21.99 15.02
C VAL A 17 2.34 -21.04 14.72
N THR A 18 3.53 -21.30 15.27
CA THR A 18 4.63 -20.33 15.17
C THR A 18 5.30 -20.31 13.80
N LEU A 19 5.42 -21.45 13.11
CA LEU A 19 6.02 -21.47 11.78
C LEU A 19 5.21 -20.70 10.74
N PRO A 20 3.87 -20.91 10.58
CA PRO A 20 3.08 -20.12 9.64
C PRO A 20 3.05 -18.64 10.01
N MET A 21 2.97 -18.33 11.31
CA MET A 21 2.94 -16.95 11.79
C MET A 21 4.27 -16.24 11.54
N GLY A 22 5.40 -16.92 11.75
CA GLY A 22 6.72 -16.42 11.40
C GLY A 22 6.90 -16.21 9.89
N PHE A 23 6.40 -17.15 9.09
CA PHE A 23 6.44 -17.02 7.62
C PHE A 23 5.62 -15.82 7.12
N VAL A 24 4.40 -15.63 7.64
CA VAL A 24 3.56 -14.47 7.30
C VAL A 24 4.25 -13.17 7.72
N THR A 25 4.83 -13.12 8.93
CA THR A 25 5.57 -11.94 9.41
C THR A 25 6.76 -11.63 8.51
N LEU A 26 7.50 -12.64 8.06
CA LEU A 26 8.63 -12.47 7.13
C LEU A 26 8.15 -11.90 5.78
N LEU A 27 7.06 -12.42 5.21
CA LEU A 27 6.50 -11.93 3.96
C LEU A 27 6.06 -10.46 4.08
N LEU A 28 5.39 -10.10 5.18
CA LEU A 28 4.95 -8.74 5.44
C LEU A 28 6.14 -7.78 5.62
N THR A 29 7.19 -8.22 6.31
CA THR A 29 8.42 -7.43 6.51
C THR A 29 9.13 -7.17 5.17
N VAL A 30 9.28 -8.20 4.33
CA VAL A 30 9.87 -8.05 2.99
C VAL A 30 9.04 -7.10 2.12
N ARG A 31 7.71 -7.19 2.21
CA ARG A 31 6.81 -6.28 1.49
C ARG A 31 6.94 -4.84 1.98
N ALA A 32 6.93 -4.61 3.30
CA ALA A 32 7.11 -3.31 3.91
C ALA A 32 8.47 -2.70 3.54
N TRP A 33 9.54 -3.50 3.56
CA TRP A 33 10.87 -3.06 3.17
C TRP A 33 10.95 -2.64 1.69
N ARG A 34 10.37 -3.45 0.79
CA ARG A 34 10.29 -3.08 -0.64
C ARG A 34 9.48 -1.81 -0.88
N SER A 35 8.37 -1.64 -0.15
CA SER A 35 7.55 -0.42 -0.17
C SER A 35 8.37 0.80 0.29
N GLN A 36 9.10 0.65 1.39
CA GLN A 36 9.98 1.68 1.94
C GLN A 36 11.11 2.06 0.98
N GLN A 37 11.74 1.08 0.32
CA GLN A 37 12.79 1.34 -0.65
C GLN A 37 12.29 2.18 -1.83
N ARG A 38 11.07 1.92 -2.33
CA ARG A 38 10.47 2.73 -3.40
C ARG A 38 10.21 4.16 -2.95
N VAL A 39 9.70 4.36 -1.74
CA VAL A 39 9.49 5.71 -1.18
C VAL A 39 10.82 6.43 -0.96
N ASN A 40 11.84 5.72 -0.49
CA ASN A 40 13.18 6.31 -0.31
C ASN A 40 13.83 6.63 -1.66
N ALA A 41 13.70 5.76 -2.67
CA ALA A 41 14.19 6.03 -4.02
C ALA A 41 13.55 7.30 -4.61
N ALA A 42 12.27 7.53 -4.33
CA ALA A 42 11.60 8.74 -4.80
C ALA A 42 12.10 10.06 -4.17
N ARG A 43 12.87 9.98 -3.08
CA ARG A 43 13.53 11.17 -2.54
C ARG A 43 14.63 11.70 -3.46
N SER A 44 15.25 10.82 -4.24
CA SER A 44 16.26 11.16 -5.25
C SER A 44 15.67 11.45 -6.63
N TRP A 45 14.34 11.39 -6.77
CA TRP A 45 13.67 11.69 -8.03
C TRP A 45 13.85 13.16 -8.41
N GLU A 46 14.04 13.38 -9.69
CA GLU A 46 14.16 14.70 -10.28
C GLU A 46 12.80 15.33 -10.53
N SER A 47 12.76 16.64 -10.64
CA SER A 47 11.53 17.38 -10.92
C SER A 47 11.54 17.93 -12.34
N ALA A 48 10.39 17.84 -13.00
CA ALA A 48 10.15 18.49 -14.28
C ALA A 48 8.85 19.32 -14.21
N PRO A 49 8.78 20.43 -14.95
CA PRO A 49 7.53 21.15 -15.13
C PRO A 49 6.56 20.31 -15.97
N GLY A 50 5.31 20.23 -15.53
CA GLY A 50 4.24 19.55 -16.24
C GLY A 50 2.95 20.35 -16.25
N THR A 51 1.97 19.85 -16.97
CA THR A 51 0.62 20.46 -17.05
C THR A 51 -0.43 19.37 -16.86
N VAL A 52 -1.46 19.67 -16.08
CA VAL A 52 -2.61 18.78 -15.91
C VAL A 52 -3.42 18.74 -17.21
N ILE A 53 -3.60 17.57 -17.78
CA ILE A 53 -4.36 17.38 -19.02
C ILE A 53 -5.78 16.84 -18.77
N ALA A 54 -5.98 16.10 -17.68
CA ALA A 54 -7.31 15.66 -17.26
C ALA A 54 -7.35 15.41 -15.75
N ALA A 55 -8.52 15.65 -15.16
CA ALA A 55 -8.81 15.32 -13.75
C ALA A 55 -10.21 14.69 -13.67
N ARG A 56 -10.29 13.44 -13.19
CA ARG A 56 -11.56 12.71 -13.12
C ARG A 56 -11.63 11.84 -11.87
N VAL A 57 -12.83 11.52 -11.45
CA VAL A 57 -13.10 10.53 -10.42
C VAL A 57 -13.48 9.22 -11.11
N GLU A 58 -12.71 8.17 -10.83
CA GLU A 58 -12.94 6.84 -11.35
C GLU A 58 -13.71 6.01 -10.32
N GLN A 59 -14.73 5.27 -10.76
CA GLN A 59 -15.44 4.31 -9.93
C GLN A 59 -14.79 2.94 -10.07
N VAL A 60 -14.45 2.34 -8.91
CA VAL A 60 -13.83 1.02 -8.84
C VAL A 60 -14.70 0.13 -7.97
N ASN A 61 -15.15 -0.99 -8.52
CA ASN A 61 -15.91 -1.98 -7.77
C ASN A 61 -14.95 -3.00 -7.17
N ILE A 62 -14.90 -3.06 -5.85
CA ILE A 62 -14.06 -4.02 -5.13
C ILE A 62 -14.93 -5.06 -4.42
N PRO A 63 -14.57 -6.36 -4.48
CA PRO A 63 -15.27 -7.39 -3.72
C PRO A 63 -14.96 -7.20 -2.22
N VAL A 64 -15.98 -6.96 -1.43
CA VAL A 64 -15.89 -6.88 0.04
C VAL A 64 -16.60 -8.09 0.64
N ARG A 65 -15.93 -8.76 1.55
CA ARG A 65 -16.52 -9.87 2.29
C ARG A 65 -17.51 -9.31 3.32
N VAL A 66 -18.79 -9.64 3.16
CA VAL A 66 -19.81 -9.31 4.14
C VAL A 66 -19.99 -10.54 5.04
N GLN A 67 -19.83 -10.34 6.34
CA GLN A 67 -19.96 -11.40 7.34
C GLN A 67 -21.46 -11.56 7.66
N THR A 68 -22.13 -12.37 6.85
CA THR A 68 -23.44 -12.95 7.13
C THR A 68 -23.25 -14.45 7.38
N SER A 69 -24.25 -15.11 7.92
CA SER A 69 -24.24 -16.57 8.23
C SER A 69 -23.79 -17.46 7.06
N THR A 70 -23.80 -16.93 5.85
CA THR A 70 -23.22 -17.55 4.64
C THR A 70 -22.25 -16.53 4.04
N SER A 71 -20.96 -16.88 3.90
CA SER A 71 -19.92 -15.98 3.34
C SER A 71 -20.30 -15.50 1.96
N THR A 72 -20.87 -14.31 1.87
CA THR A 72 -21.26 -13.68 0.60
C THR A 72 -20.32 -12.52 0.30
N TYR A 73 -19.76 -12.48 -0.92
CA TYR A 73 -19.03 -11.32 -1.41
C TYR A 73 -20.01 -10.31 -1.97
N ARG A 74 -19.91 -9.06 -1.53
CA ARG A 74 -20.65 -7.94 -2.10
C ARG A 74 -19.68 -7.02 -2.80
N LEU A 75 -20.06 -6.51 -3.98
CA LEU A 75 -19.31 -5.47 -4.66
C LEU A 75 -19.57 -4.14 -3.93
N ALA A 76 -18.51 -3.54 -3.40
CA ALA A 76 -18.54 -2.19 -2.85
C ALA A 76 -17.96 -1.23 -3.88
N THR A 77 -18.71 -0.19 -4.23
CA THR A 77 -18.22 0.89 -5.08
C THR A 77 -17.27 1.77 -4.27
N ARG A 78 -16.11 2.05 -4.85
CA ARG A 78 -15.11 2.98 -4.33
C ARG A 78 -14.76 4.01 -5.38
N TYR A 79 -14.25 5.14 -4.94
CA TYR A 79 -13.91 6.27 -5.80
C TYR A 79 -12.43 6.58 -5.71
N ALA A 80 -11.77 6.66 -6.85
CA ALA A 80 -10.35 7.00 -6.95
C ALA A 80 -10.18 8.34 -7.67
N PRO A 81 -9.40 9.29 -7.12
CA PRO A 81 -8.99 10.46 -7.86
C PRO A 81 -7.95 10.06 -8.90
N VAL A 82 -8.15 10.47 -10.15
CA VAL A 82 -7.22 10.28 -11.26
C VAL A 82 -6.91 11.64 -11.86
N VAL A 83 -5.63 12.00 -11.87
CA VAL A 83 -5.13 13.24 -12.46
C VAL A 83 -4.10 12.86 -13.52
N ALA A 84 -4.44 13.05 -14.78
CA ALA A 84 -3.52 12.86 -15.89
C ALA A 84 -2.74 14.15 -16.12
N TYR A 85 -1.43 14.04 -16.33
CA TYR A 85 -0.53 15.15 -16.58
C TYR A 85 0.48 14.81 -17.65
N ALA A 86 0.92 15.83 -18.37
CA ALA A 86 1.98 15.75 -19.38
C ALA A 86 3.20 16.53 -18.89
N TYR A 87 4.38 16.04 -19.19
CA TYR A 87 5.66 16.65 -18.86
C TYR A 87 6.70 16.33 -19.93
N PHE A 88 7.78 17.12 -19.97
CA PHE A 88 8.82 16.99 -20.96
C PHE A 88 10.16 16.73 -20.30
N VAL A 89 10.78 15.59 -20.64
CA VAL A 89 12.08 15.18 -20.07
C VAL A 89 12.91 14.53 -21.18
N ASN A 90 14.20 14.85 -21.22
CA ASN A 90 15.18 14.27 -22.16
C ASN A 90 14.73 14.31 -23.63
N GLY A 91 14.10 15.41 -24.05
CA GLY A 91 13.63 15.54 -25.44
C GLY A 91 12.34 14.81 -25.77
N THR A 92 11.68 14.20 -24.77
CA THR A 92 10.47 13.37 -24.98
C THR A 92 9.31 13.89 -24.17
N TYR A 93 8.12 13.93 -24.79
CA TYR A 93 6.85 14.17 -24.09
C TYR A 93 6.35 12.88 -23.46
N LEU A 94 6.13 12.92 -22.17
CA LEU A 94 5.62 11.80 -21.38
C LEU A 94 4.32 12.17 -20.69
N GLN A 95 3.51 11.17 -20.39
CA GLN A 95 2.25 11.32 -19.66
C GLN A 95 2.23 10.40 -18.43
N GLY A 96 1.64 10.87 -17.34
CA GLY A 96 1.43 10.09 -16.13
C GLY A 96 0.05 10.31 -15.55
N GLU A 97 -0.44 9.33 -14.78
CA GLU A 97 -1.73 9.41 -14.07
C GLU A 97 -1.57 9.13 -12.56
N ARG A 98 -0.35 8.92 -12.10
CA ARG A 98 -0.10 8.60 -10.68
C ARG A 98 0.04 9.86 -9.85
N LEU A 99 -0.89 10.03 -8.92
CA LEU A 99 -0.85 11.16 -8.00
C LEU A 99 0.26 10.98 -6.96
N ARG A 100 0.35 9.76 -6.37
CA ARG A 100 1.32 9.42 -5.31
C ARG A 100 1.95 8.05 -5.54
N LEU A 101 3.07 7.84 -4.88
CA LEU A 101 3.67 6.50 -4.78
C LEU A 101 2.85 5.61 -3.84
N GLY A 102 2.83 4.32 -4.17
CA GLY A 102 2.10 3.33 -3.38
C GLY A 102 0.73 2.97 -3.96
N PRO A 103 -0.10 2.27 -3.19
CA PRO A 103 -1.43 1.86 -3.64
C PRO A 103 -2.33 3.07 -3.83
N ARG A 104 -3.25 2.97 -4.79
CA ARG A 104 -4.28 4.00 -5.02
C ARG A 104 -5.12 4.19 -3.75
N VAL A 105 -5.31 5.42 -3.37
CA VAL A 105 -6.24 5.77 -2.28
C VAL A 105 -7.67 5.66 -2.82
N LEU A 106 -8.45 4.78 -2.20
CA LEU A 106 -9.86 4.57 -2.56
C LEU A 106 -10.73 5.15 -1.46
N SER A 107 -11.61 6.08 -1.81
CA SER A 107 -12.58 6.69 -0.89
C SER A 107 -13.93 5.97 -0.97
N SER A 108 -14.66 5.94 0.14
CA SER A 108 -16.04 5.46 0.18
C SER A 108 -17.00 6.44 -0.50
N GLU A 109 -16.65 7.72 -0.48
CA GLU A 109 -17.47 8.80 -0.98
C GLU A 109 -16.82 9.47 -2.19
N ALA A 110 -17.63 9.75 -3.20
CA ALA A 110 -17.18 10.48 -4.39
C ALA A 110 -16.74 11.92 -4.07
N ALA A 111 -17.31 12.52 -3.02
CA ALA A 111 -16.98 13.87 -2.58
C ALA A 111 -15.51 14.00 -2.17
N ASP A 112 -14.94 13.00 -1.48
CA ASP A 112 -13.55 13.03 -1.06
C ASP A 112 -12.62 12.96 -2.25
N ALA A 113 -12.89 12.07 -3.20
CA ALA A 113 -12.11 11.98 -4.43
C ALA A 113 -12.22 13.27 -5.27
N ARG A 114 -13.38 13.93 -5.28
CA ARG A 114 -13.58 15.23 -5.93
C ARG A 114 -12.75 16.32 -5.27
N ARG A 115 -12.71 16.41 -3.94
CA ARG A 115 -11.89 17.39 -3.22
C ARG A 115 -10.41 17.26 -3.58
N GLU A 116 -9.95 16.02 -3.77
CA GLU A 116 -8.56 15.77 -4.14
C GLU A 116 -8.24 16.30 -5.54
N ILE A 117 -9.07 15.99 -6.54
CA ILE A 117 -8.86 16.47 -7.92
C ILE A 117 -9.04 17.99 -8.08
N THR A 118 -9.81 18.66 -7.19
CA THR A 118 -9.96 20.11 -7.21
C THR A 118 -8.66 20.87 -7.01
N ARG A 119 -7.65 20.23 -6.39
CA ARG A 119 -6.29 20.79 -6.24
C ARG A 119 -5.52 20.85 -7.55
N TYR A 120 -5.98 20.13 -8.58
CA TYR A 120 -5.32 19.96 -9.86
C TYR A 120 -6.25 20.34 -11.02
N PRO A 121 -6.55 21.64 -11.21
CA PRO A 121 -7.39 22.09 -12.32
C PRO A 121 -6.73 21.72 -13.66
N VAL A 122 -7.55 21.35 -14.63
CA VAL A 122 -7.07 21.08 -16.00
C VAL A 122 -6.42 22.34 -16.58
N GLY A 123 -5.27 22.20 -17.19
CA GLY A 123 -4.45 23.29 -17.71
C GLY A 123 -3.52 23.95 -16.67
N SER A 124 -3.62 23.59 -15.38
CA SER A 124 -2.73 24.16 -14.37
C SER A 124 -1.31 23.59 -14.46
N PRO A 125 -0.28 24.43 -14.20
CA PRO A 125 1.09 23.94 -14.08
C PRO A 125 1.27 23.13 -12.82
N VAL A 126 2.03 22.04 -12.92
CA VAL A 126 2.34 21.15 -11.81
C VAL A 126 3.83 20.76 -11.84
N THR A 127 4.37 20.44 -10.67
CA THR A 127 5.69 19.82 -10.58
C THR A 127 5.53 18.32 -10.62
N VAL A 128 6.14 17.69 -11.61
CA VAL A 128 6.16 16.23 -11.78
C VAL A 128 7.48 15.70 -11.27
N TRP A 129 7.43 14.70 -10.42
CA TRP A 129 8.60 13.99 -9.91
C TRP A 129 8.76 12.68 -10.68
N TYR A 130 9.90 12.45 -11.31
CA TYR A 130 10.16 11.29 -12.14
C TYR A 130 11.43 10.56 -11.76
N ASP A 131 11.48 9.27 -12.02
CA ASP A 131 12.67 8.45 -11.83
C ASP A 131 13.68 8.74 -12.97
N PRO A 132 14.89 9.23 -12.68
CA PRO A 132 15.90 9.48 -13.71
C PRO A 132 16.28 8.24 -14.52
N GLN A 133 16.16 7.04 -13.93
CA GLN A 133 16.45 5.77 -14.59
C GLN A 133 15.30 5.29 -15.47
N ASN A 134 14.07 5.69 -15.13
CA ASN A 134 12.86 5.37 -15.87
C ASN A 134 11.92 6.58 -15.90
N PRO A 135 12.14 7.55 -16.79
CA PRO A 135 11.37 8.79 -16.83
C PRO A 135 9.84 8.62 -16.99
N ALA A 136 9.39 7.45 -17.45
CA ALA A 136 7.96 7.14 -17.53
C ALA A 136 7.32 6.84 -16.14
N ASP A 137 8.13 6.53 -15.11
CA ASP A 137 7.64 6.38 -13.74
C ASP A 137 7.70 7.73 -13.05
N ALA A 138 6.54 8.37 -12.95
CA ALA A 138 6.41 9.71 -12.41
C ALA A 138 5.18 9.86 -11.51
N VAL A 139 5.24 10.85 -10.59
CA VAL A 139 4.17 11.18 -9.65
C VAL A 139 4.09 12.70 -9.45
N LEU A 140 2.94 13.18 -9.02
CA LEU A 140 2.76 14.59 -8.62
C LEU A 140 3.21 14.84 -7.17
N GLU A 141 3.01 13.87 -6.30
CA GLU A 141 3.38 13.98 -4.89
C GLU A 141 4.34 12.84 -4.51
N ARG A 142 5.52 13.18 -3.99
CA ARG A 142 6.52 12.18 -3.52
C ARG A 142 6.14 11.48 -2.22
N GLY A 143 5.06 11.92 -1.55
CA GLY A 143 4.57 11.28 -0.34
C GLY A 143 4.13 9.85 -0.61
N GLY A 144 4.78 8.90 0.03
CA GLY A 144 4.29 7.52 0.11
C GLY A 144 3.05 7.47 1.00
N GLY A 145 2.05 6.66 0.63
CA GLY A 145 0.94 6.33 1.51
C GLY A 145 1.44 5.83 2.87
N ALA A 146 0.54 5.51 3.78
CA ALA A 146 0.81 5.21 5.18
C ALA A 146 1.71 3.96 5.40
N VAL A 147 2.95 4.00 4.89
CA VAL A 147 3.97 2.94 5.03
C VAL A 147 4.23 2.63 6.52
N TRP A 148 4.06 3.62 7.40
CA TRP A 148 4.18 3.45 8.84
C TRP A 148 3.15 2.46 9.40
N ILE A 149 1.96 2.32 8.77
CA ILE A 149 0.94 1.34 9.17
C ILE A 149 1.45 -0.08 8.91
N GLU A 150 2.15 -0.32 7.79
CA GLU A 150 2.74 -1.62 7.48
C GLU A 150 3.75 -2.02 8.56
N TRP A 151 4.59 -1.09 9.03
CA TRP A 151 5.53 -1.31 10.12
C TRP A 151 4.85 -1.55 11.48
N LEU A 152 3.74 -0.86 11.77
CA LEU A 152 2.95 -1.12 12.98
C LEU A 152 2.35 -2.52 12.97
N ILE A 153 1.81 -2.96 11.84
CA ILE A 153 1.26 -4.31 11.70
C ILE A 153 2.37 -5.35 11.89
N CYS A 154 3.54 -5.16 11.27
CA CYS A 154 4.68 -6.06 11.44
C CYS A 154 5.13 -6.12 12.92
N GLY A 155 5.22 -4.98 13.60
CA GLY A 155 5.60 -4.91 15.01
C GLY A 155 4.59 -5.62 15.92
N LEU A 156 3.29 -5.41 15.68
CA LEU A 156 2.23 -6.08 16.42
C LEU A 156 2.26 -7.60 16.23
N MET A 157 2.43 -8.07 14.99
CA MET A 157 2.54 -9.49 14.68
C MET A 157 3.77 -10.12 15.36
N LEU A 158 4.91 -9.43 15.36
CA LEU A 158 6.10 -9.88 16.06
C LEU A 158 5.86 -9.98 17.58
N ALA A 159 5.25 -8.97 18.18
CA ALA A 159 4.94 -8.96 19.61
C ALA A 159 4.00 -10.11 19.99
N LEU A 160 2.97 -10.37 19.20
CA LEU A 160 2.05 -11.50 19.41
C LEU A 160 2.77 -12.85 19.29
N THR A 161 3.70 -12.99 18.35
CA THR A 161 4.49 -14.21 18.18
C THR A 161 5.40 -14.47 19.39
N VAL A 162 6.06 -13.41 19.89
CA VAL A 162 6.92 -13.50 21.09
C VAL A 162 6.07 -13.82 22.32
N LEU A 163 4.92 -13.15 22.49
CA LEU A 163 4.00 -13.40 23.62
C LEU A 163 3.51 -14.85 23.61
N ALA A 164 3.11 -15.37 22.45
CA ALA A 164 2.70 -16.76 22.31
C ALA A 164 3.85 -17.74 22.69
N ALA A 165 5.07 -17.45 22.25
CA ALA A 165 6.22 -18.23 22.63
C ALA A 165 6.48 -18.21 24.14
N VAL A 166 6.43 -17.03 24.80
CA VAL A 166 6.63 -16.91 26.24
C VAL A 166 5.55 -17.67 27.02
N LEU A 167 4.27 -17.59 26.61
CA LEU A 167 3.18 -18.32 27.28
C LEU A 167 3.28 -19.84 27.13
N ILE A 168 3.96 -20.33 26.09
CA ILE A 168 4.16 -21.77 25.88
C ILE A 168 5.36 -22.29 26.69
N TYR A 169 6.40 -21.46 26.88
CA TYR A 169 7.65 -21.85 27.53
C TYR A 169 7.77 -21.40 29.00
N GLY A 170 7.02 -20.39 29.44
CA GLY A 170 6.97 -19.91 30.82
C GLY A 170 5.95 -20.68 31.63
#